data_68bfe5559e33db6fe77814e41cb34489
#
_entry.id   68bfe5559e33db6fe77814e41cb34489
#
_cell.length_a   1.000
_cell.length_b   1.000
_cell.length_c   1.000
_cell.angle_alpha   90.00
_cell.angle_beta   90.00
_cell.angle_gamma   90.00
#
_symmetry.space_group_name_H-M   'P 1'
#
loop_
_entity.id
_entity.type
_entity.pdbx_description
1 polymer ?
#
loop_
_entity_poly.entity_id
_entity_poly.type
_entity_poly.pdbx_seq_one_letter_code
_entity_poly.pdbx_strand_id
1 'polypeptide(L)'
;MRDLLVYLLWPNPGNADYTSPKALALIAICALMVLGSFTVRYWRNRLQNPVTKRLSRSWASAAFWFGIIGLFFIVCRVEEIQFLAMRLWWLLWLAALLVYVVLQVRIFRARHYQVLPQERTNDPRRKYLPGNR
;
A
#
# COMPACT_ATOMS: atom_id res chain seq x y z
N MET A 1 17.24 -25.60 -8.62
CA MET A 1 17.43 -24.14 -8.63
C MET A 1 17.44 -23.55 -10.05
N ARG A 2 18.11 -24.22 -11.00
CA ARG A 2 18.19 -23.76 -12.40
C ARG A 2 16.81 -23.67 -13.06
N ASP A 3 15.94 -24.64 -12.83
CA ASP A 3 14.58 -24.68 -13.42
C ASP A 3 13.66 -23.59 -12.90
N LEU A 4 13.81 -23.19 -11.64
CA LEU A 4 13.07 -22.08 -11.05
C LEU A 4 13.49 -20.73 -11.66
N LEU A 5 14.80 -20.54 -11.89
CA LEU A 5 15.30 -19.33 -12.53
C LEU A 5 14.82 -19.22 -13.97
N VAL A 6 14.86 -20.33 -14.72
CA VAL A 6 14.34 -20.39 -16.10
C VAL A 6 12.85 -20.08 -16.10
N TYR A 7 12.06 -20.64 -15.17
CA TYR A 7 10.62 -20.39 -15.07
C TYR A 7 10.27 -18.93 -14.75
N LEU A 8 11.06 -18.27 -13.90
CA LEU A 8 10.85 -16.86 -13.49
C LEU A 8 11.28 -15.88 -14.58
N LEU A 9 12.40 -16.20 -15.28
CA LEU A 9 13.00 -15.35 -16.30
C LEU A 9 12.45 -15.60 -17.70
N TRP A 10 11.54 -16.61 -17.86
CA TRP A 10 10.97 -16.93 -19.18
C TRP A 10 10.19 -15.74 -19.73
N PRO A 11 10.60 -15.18 -20.89
CA PRO A 11 10.05 -13.95 -21.41
C PRO A 11 8.62 -14.08 -21.97
N ASN A 12 8.16 -15.29 -22.28
CA ASN A 12 6.84 -15.53 -22.83
C ASN A 12 6.01 -16.44 -21.90
N PRO A 13 5.17 -15.89 -21.00
CA PRO A 13 4.38 -16.68 -20.06
C PRO A 13 3.15 -17.40 -20.67
N GLY A 14 2.99 -17.40 -22.01
CA GLY A 14 1.82 -17.92 -22.72
C GLY A 14 0.67 -16.90 -22.76
N ASN A 15 -0.25 -17.08 -23.74
CA ASN A 15 -1.37 -16.17 -23.99
C ASN A 15 -2.15 -15.84 -22.72
N ALA A 16 -1.95 -14.63 -22.21
CA ALA A 16 -2.75 -14.09 -21.12
C ALA A 16 -3.80 -13.16 -21.74
N ASP A 17 -4.95 -13.71 -22.07
CA ASP A 17 -6.13 -12.94 -22.49
C ASP A 17 -6.72 -12.21 -21.30
N TYR A 18 -7.29 -11.01 -21.52
CA TYR A 18 -8.05 -10.26 -20.50
C TYR A 18 -9.19 -11.08 -19.90
N THR A 19 -9.75 -12.02 -20.66
CA THR A 19 -10.83 -12.93 -20.25
C THR A 19 -10.36 -14.09 -19.38
N SER A 20 -9.05 -14.31 -19.25
CA SER A 20 -8.54 -15.41 -18.43
C SER A 20 -8.88 -15.18 -16.94
N PRO A 21 -9.32 -16.23 -16.20
CA PRO A 21 -9.72 -16.08 -14.79
C PRO A 21 -8.60 -15.56 -13.91
N LYS A 22 -7.34 -15.82 -14.26
CA LYS A 22 -6.15 -15.32 -13.56
C LYS A 22 -5.96 -13.81 -13.78
N ALA A 23 -6.13 -13.33 -15.03
CA ALA A 23 -6.03 -11.89 -15.32
C ALA A 23 -7.18 -11.11 -14.65
N LEU A 24 -8.41 -11.63 -14.72
CA LEU A 24 -9.57 -11.02 -14.06
C LEU A 24 -9.40 -10.93 -12.54
N ALA A 25 -8.89 -11.98 -11.91
CA ALA A 25 -8.61 -11.94 -10.46
C ALA A 25 -7.58 -10.87 -10.10
N LEU A 26 -6.49 -10.75 -10.87
CA LEU A 26 -5.47 -9.73 -10.63
C LEU A 26 -6.00 -8.32 -10.88
N ILE A 27 -6.79 -8.11 -11.95
CA ILE A 27 -7.46 -6.83 -12.23
C ILE A 27 -8.38 -6.46 -11.06
N ALA A 28 -9.19 -7.40 -10.57
CA ALA A 28 -10.10 -7.18 -9.45
C ALA A 28 -9.34 -6.78 -8.19
N ILE A 29 -8.23 -7.46 -7.85
CA ILE A 29 -7.41 -7.13 -6.69
C ILE A 29 -6.81 -5.72 -6.83
N CYS A 30 -6.22 -5.39 -7.98
CA CYS A 30 -5.63 -4.07 -8.21
C CYS A 30 -6.69 -2.97 -8.19
N ALA A 31 -7.86 -3.20 -8.80
CA ALA A 31 -8.99 -2.28 -8.76
C ALA A 31 -9.51 -2.06 -7.33
N LEU A 32 -9.63 -3.13 -6.53
CA LEU A 32 -10.00 -3.02 -5.12
C LEU A 32 -8.97 -2.22 -4.31
N MET A 33 -7.67 -2.35 -4.59
CA MET A 33 -6.64 -1.53 -3.94
C MET A 33 -6.81 -0.05 -4.28
N VAL A 34 -7.08 0.29 -5.54
CA VAL A 34 -7.32 1.67 -5.98
C VAL A 34 -8.59 2.22 -5.33
N LEU A 35 -9.73 1.50 -5.44
CA LEU A 35 -11.01 1.90 -4.83
C LEU A 35 -10.90 2.01 -3.31
N GLY A 36 -10.24 1.05 -2.66
CA GLY A 36 -9.97 1.06 -1.22
C GLY A 36 -9.17 2.29 -0.79
N SER A 37 -8.24 2.77 -1.63
CA SER A 37 -7.49 4.00 -1.34
C SER A 37 -8.40 5.23 -1.28
N PHE A 38 -9.39 5.34 -2.18
CA PHE A 38 -10.38 6.43 -2.16
C PHE A 38 -11.30 6.32 -0.94
N THR A 39 -11.75 5.11 -0.61
CA THR A 39 -12.58 4.85 0.57
C THR A 39 -11.87 5.26 1.85
N VAL A 40 -10.59 4.88 2.00
CA VAL A 40 -9.75 5.28 3.15
C VAL A 40 -9.55 6.79 3.19
N ARG A 41 -9.36 7.46 2.03
CA ARG A 41 -9.25 8.93 1.97
C ARG A 41 -10.55 9.62 2.42
N TYR A 42 -11.70 9.11 1.96
CA TYR A 42 -13.00 9.63 2.34
C TYR A 42 -13.28 9.45 3.83
N TRP A 43 -13.06 8.24 4.34
CA TRP A 43 -13.24 7.91 5.76
C TRP A 43 -12.32 8.73 6.67
N ARG A 44 -11.08 8.95 6.26
CA ARG A 44 -10.11 9.78 6.97
C ARG A 44 -10.60 11.21 7.21
N ASN A 45 -11.35 11.78 6.27
CA ASN A 45 -11.87 13.13 6.42
C ASN A 45 -12.88 13.23 7.56
N ARG A 46 -13.53 12.13 7.93
CA ARG A 46 -14.48 12.03 9.04
C ARG A 46 -13.83 11.71 10.40
N LEU A 47 -12.56 11.31 10.41
CA LEU A 47 -11.86 10.98 11.65
C LEU A 47 -11.50 12.27 12.41
N GLN A 48 -11.88 12.31 13.69
CA GLN A 48 -11.57 13.44 14.59
C GLN A 48 -10.14 13.36 15.16
N ASN A 49 -9.54 12.16 15.26
CA ASN A 49 -8.22 11.98 15.85
C ASN A 49 -7.09 12.35 14.86
N PRO A 50 -6.29 13.40 15.17
CA PRO A 50 -5.23 13.89 14.28
C PRO A 50 -4.12 12.86 14.03
N VAL A 51 -3.85 12.00 15.01
CA VAL A 51 -2.82 10.94 14.95
C VAL A 51 -3.19 9.87 13.94
N THR A 52 -4.40 9.32 14.06
CA THR A 52 -4.90 8.30 13.13
C THR A 52 -5.03 8.88 11.72
N LYS A 53 -5.42 10.15 11.61
CA LYS A 53 -5.50 10.88 10.33
C LYS A 53 -4.14 11.01 9.64
N ARG A 54 -3.07 11.24 10.40
CA ARG A 54 -1.70 11.35 9.88
C ARG A 54 -1.13 10.00 9.47
N LEU A 55 -1.36 8.94 10.28
CA LEU A 55 -0.90 7.60 9.99
C LEU A 55 -1.63 6.97 8.79
N SER A 56 -2.94 7.17 8.67
CA SER A 56 -3.74 6.60 7.57
C SER A 56 -3.43 7.21 6.19
N ARG A 57 -2.76 8.37 6.15
CA ARG A 57 -2.36 9.02 4.89
C ARG A 57 -1.42 8.15 4.06
N SER A 58 -0.43 7.53 4.71
CA SER A 58 0.56 6.68 4.06
C SER A 58 -0.07 5.42 3.46
N TRP A 59 -1.03 4.80 4.16
CA TRP A 59 -1.74 3.62 3.69
C TRP A 59 -2.54 3.88 2.41
N ALA A 60 -3.32 4.97 2.38
CA ALA A 60 -4.12 5.32 1.22
C ALA A 60 -3.26 5.64 -0.01
N SER A 61 -2.15 6.36 0.19
CA SER A 61 -1.23 6.69 -0.91
C SER A 61 -0.54 5.44 -1.45
N ALA A 62 -0.08 4.55 -0.59
CA ALA A 62 0.56 3.31 -1.03
C ALA A 62 -0.40 2.38 -1.76
N ALA A 63 -1.61 2.15 -1.22
CA ALA A 63 -2.61 1.33 -1.89
C ALA A 63 -2.92 1.84 -3.30
N PHE A 64 -2.99 3.16 -3.48
CA PHE A 64 -3.20 3.77 -4.79
C PHE A 64 -2.05 3.47 -5.76
N TRP A 65 -0.79 3.74 -5.34
CA TRP A 65 0.37 3.52 -6.21
C TRP A 65 0.59 2.04 -6.53
N PHE A 66 0.50 1.16 -5.54
CA PHE A 66 0.62 -0.28 -5.77
C PHE A 66 -0.50 -0.81 -6.69
N GLY A 67 -1.73 -0.30 -6.55
CA GLY A 67 -2.83 -0.65 -7.44
C GLY A 67 -2.58 -0.22 -8.88
N ILE A 68 -2.11 1.01 -9.11
CA ILE A 68 -1.80 1.51 -10.47
C ILE A 68 -0.64 0.73 -11.10
N ILE A 69 0.45 0.49 -10.35
CA ILE A 69 1.60 -0.26 -10.84
C ILE A 69 1.18 -1.71 -11.18
N GLY A 70 0.32 -2.32 -10.35
CA GLY A 70 -0.22 -3.63 -10.62
C GLY A 70 -1.06 -3.67 -11.90
N LEU A 71 -1.94 -2.70 -12.14
CA LEU A 71 -2.70 -2.58 -13.39
C LEU A 71 -1.79 -2.40 -14.60
N PHE A 72 -0.75 -1.59 -14.47
CA PHE A 72 0.25 -1.41 -15.52
C PHE A 72 0.94 -2.74 -15.87
N PHE A 73 1.33 -3.54 -14.89
CA PHE A 73 1.92 -4.86 -15.14
C PHE A 73 0.94 -5.84 -15.80
N ILE A 74 -0.35 -5.76 -15.51
CA ILE A 74 -1.37 -6.58 -16.18
C ILE A 74 -1.44 -6.21 -17.67
N VAL A 75 -1.50 -4.92 -17.99
CA VAL A 75 -1.50 -4.44 -19.37
C VAL A 75 -0.24 -4.92 -20.11
N CYS A 76 0.94 -4.69 -19.53
CA CYS A 76 2.20 -5.15 -20.13
C CYS A 76 2.25 -6.66 -20.39
N ARG A 77 1.58 -7.43 -19.52
CA ARG A 77 1.51 -8.88 -19.66
C ARG A 77 0.57 -9.31 -20.77
N VAL A 78 -0.56 -8.64 -20.93
CA VAL A 78 -1.54 -8.95 -21.99
C VAL A 78 -1.05 -8.50 -23.35
N GLU A 79 -0.38 -7.35 -23.41
CA GLU A 79 0.27 -6.84 -24.63
C GLU A 79 1.60 -7.57 -24.96
N GLU A 80 1.93 -8.62 -24.23
CA GLU A 80 3.12 -9.48 -24.45
C GLU A 80 4.45 -8.70 -24.54
N ILE A 81 4.61 -7.62 -23.79
CA ILE A 81 5.86 -6.87 -23.72
C ILE A 81 6.92 -7.75 -23.07
N GLN A 82 7.80 -8.35 -23.87
CA GLN A 82 8.71 -9.43 -23.51
C GLN A 82 9.46 -9.23 -22.19
N PHE A 83 9.97 -8.04 -21.92
CA PHE A 83 10.73 -7.77 -20.70
C PHE A 83 9.85 -7.56 -19.46
N LEU A 84 8.73 -6.85 -19.61
CA LEU A 84 7.81 -6.52 -18.50
C LEU A 84 6.80 -7.63 -18.20
N ALA A 85 6.56 -8.54 -19.15
CA ALA A 85 5.68 -9.68 -18.98
C ALA A 85 6.25 -10.80 -18.10
N MET A 86 7.55 -10.73 -17.75
CA MET A 86 8.21 -11.74 -16.91
C MET A 86 7.54 -11.89 -15.55
N ARG A 87 7.42 -13.13 -15.09
CA ARG A 87 6.87 -13.45 -13.76
C ARG A 87 7.66 -12.86 -12.61
N LEU A 88 8.96 -12.57 -12.83
CA LEU A 88 9.86 -11.94 -11.85
C LEU A 88 9.32 -10.61 -11.35
N TRP A 89 8.75 -9.77 -12.22
CA TRP A 89 8.20 -8.45 -11.83
C TRP A 89 7.03 -8.56 -10.87
N TRP A 90 6.19 -9.58 -11.04
CA TRP A 90 5.09 -9.84 -10.11
C TRP A 90 5.59 -10.25 -8.73
N LEU A 91 6.65 -11.04 -8.68
CA LEU A 91 7.26 -11.48 -7.44
C LEU A 91 7.92 -10.31 -6.71
N LEU A 92 8.64 -9.45 -7.44
CA LEU A 92 9.24 -8.22 -6.90
C LEU A 92 8.17 -7.24 -6.40
N TRP A 93 7.08 -7.07 -7.15
CA TRP A 93 5.96 -6.21 -6.76
C TRP A 93 5.30 -6.71 -5.47
N LEU A 94 5.05 -8.00 -5.36
CA LEU A 94 4.47 -8.63 -4.17
C LEU A 94 5.41 -8.53 -2.98
N ALA A 95 6.70 -8.77 -3.17
CA ALA A 95 7.72 -8.62 -2.12
C ALA A 95 7.80 -7.18 -1.62
N ALA A 96 7.81 -6.20 -2.52
CA ALA A 96 7.81 -4.78 -2.15
C ALA A 96 6.56 -4.40 -1.36
N LEU A 97 5.38 -4.91 -1.76
CA LEU A 97 4.12 -4.69 -1.05
C LEU A 97 4.17 -5.29 0.36
N LEU A 98 4.67 -6.52 0.52
CA LEU A 98 4.80 -7.17 1.82
C LEU A 98 5.76 -6.41 2.75
N VAL A 99 6.93 -6.03 2.25
CA VAL A 99 7.91 -5.24 3.01
C VAL A 99 7.28 -3.91 3.44
N TYR A 100 6.58 -3.24 2.54
CA TYR A 100 5.90 -1.99 2.85
C TYR A 100 4.86 -2.18 3.97
N VAL A 101 4.01 -3.19 3.88
CA VAL A 101 2.97 -3.47 4.89
C VAL A 101 3.61 -3.75 6.25
N VAL A 102 4.67 -4.58 6.31
CA VAL A 102 5.38 -4.90 7.55
C VAL A 102 5.99 -3.64 8.19
N LEU A 103 6.64 -2.79 7.38
CA LEU A 103 7.21 -1.53 7.87
C LEU A 103 6.13 -0.59 8.39
N GLN A 104 5.01 -0.46 7.68
CA GLN A 104 3.89 0.38 8.09
C GLN A 104 3.25 -0.10 9.40
N VAL A 105 3.06 -1.41 9.56
CA VAL A 105 2.53 -1.98 10.81
C VAL A 105 3.48 -1.72 11.97
N ARG A 106 4.80 -1.86 11.77
CA ARG A 106 5.81 -1.54 12.79
C ARG A 106 5.77 -0.05 13.18
N ILE A 107 5.74 0.84 12.20
CA ILE A 107 5.66 2.29 12.44
C ILE A 107 4.35 2.65 13.15
N PHE A 108 3.24 2.04 12.74
CA PHE A 108 1.94 2.25 13.39
C PHE A 108 1.99 1.86 14.86
N ARG A 109 2.49 0.67 15.18
CA ARG A 109 2.63 0.20 16.56
C ARG A 109 3.55 1.10 17.39
N ALA A 110 4.71 1.48 16.86
CA ALA A 110 5.67 2.31 17.56
C ALA A 110 5.13 3.73 17.86
N ARG A 111 4.42 4.34 16.91
CA ARG A 111 3.93 5.72 17.06
C ARG A 111 2.61 5.83 17.82
N HIS A 112 1.77 4.82 17.78
CA HIS A 112 0.48 4.84 18.47
C HIS A 112 0.64 5.00 19.99
N TYR A 113 1.71 4.43 20.58
CA TYR A 113 1.99 4.52 21.99
C TYR A 113 2.73 5.81 22.43
N GLN A 114 3.41 6.49 21.51
CA GLN A 114 4.24 7.66 21.85
C GLN A 114 3.47 8.99 21.88
N VAL A 115 2.30 9.07 21.26
CA VAL A 115 1.57 10.35 21.08
C VAL A 115 0.60 10.65 22.21
N LEU A 116 0.22 9.67 23.02
CA LEU A 116 -0.66 9.88 24.18
C LEU A 116 -0.08 10.78 25.30
N PRO A 117 1.24 10.79 25.59
CA PRO A 117 1.78 11.67 26.62
C PRO A 117 1.92 13.15 26.21
N GLN A 118 2.05 13.43 24.90
CA GLN A 118 2.38 14.77 24.41
C GLN A 118 1.18 15.71 24.30
N GLU A 119 -0.05 15.19 24.22
CA GLU A 119 -1.26 16.01 24.22
C GLU A 119 -1.57 16.67 25.57
N ARG A 120 -1.08 16.07 26.68
CA ARG A 120 -1.27 16.65 28.03
C ARG A 120 -0.38 17.84 28.34
N THR A 121 0.73 18.03 27.61
CA THR A 121 1.68 19.12 27.88
C THR A 121 1.33 20.43 27.16
N ASN A 122 0.44 20.39 26.18
CA ASN A 122 0.09 21.55 25.36
C ASN A 122 -1.35 22.06 25.62
N ASP A 123 -1.82 21.93 26.85
CA ASP A 123 -3.09 22.53 27.25
C ASP A 123 -2.91 24.05 27.33
N PRO A 124 -3.51 24.85 26.44
CA PRO A 124 -3.37 26.31 26.44
C PRO A 124 -3.87 26.94 27.71
N ARG A 125 -4.69 26.24 28.50
CA ARG A 125 -5.18 26.68 29.79
C ARG A 125 -4.08 26.75 30.87
N ARG A 126 -3.02 25.94 30.77
CA ARG A 126 -1.87 25.97 31.70
C ARG A 126 -1.09 27.29 31.64
N LYS A 127 -1.18 28.04 30.54
CA LYS A 127 -0.52 29.33 30.37
C LYS A 127 -1.16 30.44 31.26
N TYR A 128 -2.39 30.19 31.68
CA TYR A 128 -3.16 31.18 32.49
C TYR A 128 -3.36 30.77 33.96
N LEU A 129 -2.81 29.61 34.37
CA LEU A 129 -2.81 29.25 35.78
C LEU A 129 -1.69 30.01 36.50
N PRO A 130 -1.99 30.81 37.55
CA PRO A 130 -0.98 31.46 38.35
C PRO A 130 -0.07 30.40 38.95
N GLY A 131 1.25 30.52 38.67
CA GLY A 131 2.25 29.60 39.20
C GLY A 131 2.19 29.56 40.71
N ASN A 132 2.01 28.36 41.28
CA ASN A 132 2.08 28.14 42.70
C ASN A 132 3.52 28.48 43.14
N ARG A 133 3.71 29.60 43.86
CA ARG A 133 4.95 29.98 44.52
C ARG A 133 5.14 29.12 45.75
#